data_80e35855e86c180c738108cf404509a9
#
_entry.id   80e35855e86c180c738108cf404509a9
#
_cell.length_a   1.000
_cell.length_b   1.000
_cell.length_c   1.000
_cell.angle_alpha   90.00
_cell.angle_beta   90.00
_cell.angle_gamma   90.00
#
_symmetry.space_group_name_H-M   'P 1'
#
loop_
_entity.id
_entity.type
_entity.pdbx_description
1 polymer ?
#
loop_
_entity_poly.entity_id
_entity_poly.type
_entity_poly.pdbx_seq_one_letter_code
_entity_poly.pdbx_strand_id
1 'polypeptide(L)'
;MTELLVTPKSVKHIETLIEKGADAFVIGEQRFGLRLAGEFKREALIEAVELIHNHGKKAYVAVNGIFHNYHLNALKSYIDFLHEVSVDRIIFGDPAVVMYVNEQPNPIPLNWDAEALVTNYFQCNYWGKKGAQRAQLARELSLD
;
A
#
# COMPACT_ATOMS: atom_id res chain seq x y z
N MET A 1 3.23 19.56 -1.72
CA MET A 1 2.25 19.50 -0.61
C MET A 1 2.51 18.26 0.22
N THR A 2 2.57 18.39 1.52
CA THR A 2 2.78 17.26 2.44
C THR A 2 1.48 16.48 2.60
N GLU A 3 1.55 15.16 2.50
CA GLU A 3 0.43 14.23 2.71
C GLU A 3 0.57 13.57 4.09
N LEU A 4 -0.48 13.66 4.91
CA LEU A 4 -0.52 12.97 6.20
C LEU A 4 -1.08 11.55 5.99
N LEU A 5 -0.15 10.57 5.98
CA LEU A 5 -0.46 9.16 5.82
C LEU A 5 -0.55 8.48 7.19
N VAL A 6 -1.67 7.81 7.47
CA VAL A 6 -1.94 7.16 8.74
C VAL A 6 -2.39 5.71 8.58
N THR A 7 -2.30 4.93 9.66
CA THR A 7 -2.68 3.51 9.68
C THR A 7 -3.84 3.30 10.66
N PRO A 8 -5.10 3.17 10.18
CA PRO A 8 -6.27 3.01 11.03
C PRO A 8 -6.37 1.60 11.61
N LYS A 9 -7.01 1.47 12.78
CA LYS A 9 -7.28 0.16 13.42
C LYS A 9 -8.51 -0.53 12.84
N SER A 10 -9.47 0.23 12.35
CA SER A 10 -10.77 -0.26 11.87
C SER A 10 -11.42 0.76 10.96
N VAL A 11 -12.49 0.36 10.28
CA VAL A 11 -13.31 1.29 9.46
C VAL A 11 -13.81 2.47 10.28
N LYS A 12 -14.33 2.23 11.48
CA LYS A 12 -14.80 3.30 12.37
C LYS A 12 -13.70 4.29 12.75
N HIS A 13 -12.46 3.82 12.92
CA HIS A 13 -11.33 4.70 13.24
C HIS A 13 -10.96 5.63 12.08
N ILE A 14 -11.26 5.25 10.84
CA ILE A 14 -11.01 6.07 9.65
C ILE A 14 -11.72 7.42 9.74
N GLU A 15 -13.00 7.44 10.13
CA GLU A 15 -13.78 8.69 10.28
C GLU A 15 -13.11 9.66 11.24
N THR A 16 -12.72 9.17 12.41
CA THR A 16 -12.01 9.96 13.42
C THR A 16 -10.70 10.55 12.88
N LEU A 17 -9.94 9.75 12.11
CA LEU A 17 -8.68 10.20 11.53
C LEU A 17 -8.88 11.24 10.42
N ILE A 18 -9.95 11.11 9.62
CA ILE A 18 -10.35 12.13 8.64
C ILE A 18 -10.63 13.47 9.32
N GLU A 19 -11.40 13.46 10.40
CA GLU A 19 -11.69 14.67 11.19
C GLU A 19 -10.42 15.31 11.76
N LYS A 20 -9.38 14.53 12.03
CA LYS A 20 -8.07 15.00 12.52
C LYS A 20 -7.11 15.43 11.41
N GLY A 21 -7.54 15.40 10.15
CA GLY A 21 -6.78 15.92 9.02
C GLY A 21 -5.93 14.90 8.28
N ALA A 22 -6.20 13.61 8.42
CA ALA A 22 -5.53 12.59 7.62
C ALA A 22 -5.89 12.73 6.13
N ASP A 23 -4.89 12.56 5.26
CA ASP A 23 -5.03 12.68 3.81
C ASP A 23 -5.09 11.32 3.11
N ALA A 24 -4.37 10.34 3.65
CA ALA A 24 -4.29 9.00 3.10
C ALA A 24 -4.18 7.94 4.20
N PHE A 25 -4.61 6.72 3.86
CA PHE A 25 -4.74 5.62 4.81
C PHE A 25 -4.04 4.38 4.31
N VAL A 26 -3.21 3.77 5.16
CA VAL A 26 -2.63 2.44 4.91
C VAL A 26 -3.51 1.39 5.56
N ILE A 27 -4.13 0.55 4.74
CA ILE A 27 -4.99 -0.56 5.14
C ILE A 27 -4.52 -1.86 4.48
N GLY A 28 -5.11 -2.98 4.83
CA GLY A 28 -4.83 -4.27 4.20
C GLY A 28 -5.06 -5.46 5.11
N GLU A 29 -4.81 -6.66 4.56
CA GLU A 29 -4.80 -7.91 5.31
C GLU A 29 -3.39 -8.17 5.87
N GLN A 30 -3.30 -8.55 7.13
CA GLN A 30 -2.03 -8.91 7.78
C GLN A 30 -1.34 -10.11 7.12
N ARG A 31 -2.08 -10.92 6.38
CA ARG A 31 -1.54 -12.00 5.57
C ARG A 31 -0.58 -11.52 4.47
N PHE A 32 -0.80 -10.33 3.92
CA PHE A 32 -0.06 -9.78 2.79
C PHE A 32 0.76 -8.54 3.15
N GLY A 33 0.38 -7.83 4.20
CA GLY A 33 0.99 -6.57 4.61
C GLY A 33 1.59 -6.61 6.01
N LEU A 34 2.71 -5.91 6.18
CA LEU A 34 3.41 -5.75 7.45
C LEU A 34 3.04 -4.42 8.11
N ARG A 35 3.17 -4.36 9.43
CA ARG A 35 2.98 -3.14 10.24
C ARG A 35 1.62 -2.47 10.09
N LEU A 36 0.57 -3.27 9.91
CA LEU A 36 -0.80 -2.81 9.94
C LEU A 36 -1.29 -2.67 11.38
N ALA A 37 -1.99 -1.58 11.67
CA ALA A 37 -2.61 -1.35 12.99
C ALA A 37 -3.89 -2.17 13.18
N GLY A 38 -4.52 -2.62 12.09
CA GLY A 38 -5.75 -3.40 12.08
C GLY A 38 -5.79 -4.41 10.94
N GLU A 39 -6.77 -5.30 11.00
CA GLU A 39 -7.03 -6.29 9.97
C GLU A 39 -8.20 -5.81 9.11
N PHE A 40 -7.96 -5.65 7.81
CA PHE A 40 -8.98 -5.30 6.83
C PHE A 40 -9.13 -6.43 5.81
N LYS A 41 -9.98 -7.41 6.12
CA LYS A 41 -10.35 -8.46 5.16
C LYS A 41 -11.21 -7.87 4.04
N ARG A 42 -11.51 -8.64 3.02
CA ARG A 42 -12.12 -8.15 1.77
C ARG A 42 -13.34 -7.25 2.00
N GLU A 43 -14.30 -7.65 2.83
CA GLU A 43 -15.50 -6.85 3.10
C GLU A 43 -15.17 -5.53 3.79
N ALA A 44 -14.34 -5.58 4.84
CA ALA A 44 -13.91 -4.38 5.56
C ALA A 44 -13.05 -3.46 4.69
N LEU A 45 -12.26 -4.03 3.78
CA LEU A 45 -11.43 -3.26 2.85
C LEU A 45 -12.28 -2.52 1.83
N ILE A 46 -13.30 -3.15 1.27
CA ILE A 46 -14.28 -2.50 0.38
C ILE A 46 -14.95 -1.33 1.08
N GLU A 47 -15.48 -1.56 2.28
CA GLU A 47 -16.13 -0.53 3.10
C GLU A 47 -15.17 0.62 3.42
N ALA A 48 -13.94 0.32 3.79
CA ALA A 48 -12.91 1.32 4.07
C ALA A 48 -12.57 2.18 2.85
N VAL A 49 -12.38 1.57 1.68
CA VAL A 49 -12.08 2.29 0.43
C VAL A 49 -13.23 3.21 0.04
N GLU A 50 -14.47 2.73 0.11
CA GLU A 50 -15.67 3.55 -0.16
C GLU A 50 -15.75 4.75 0.77
N LEU A 51 -15.58 4.54 2.08
CA LEU A 51 -15.58 5.60 3.08
C LEU A 51 -14.48 6.65 2.82
N ILE A 52 -13.27 6.19 2.56
CA ILE A 52 -12.10 7.04 2.27
C ILE A 52 -12.36 7.88 1.02
N HIS A 53 -12.81 7.26 -0.07
CA HIS A 53 -13.09 7.94 -1.33
C HIS A 53 -14.26 8.92 -1.22
N ASN A 54 -15.31 8.60 -0.47
CA ASN A 54 -16.44 9.50 -0.23
C ASN A 54 -16.03 10.81 0.46
N HIS A 55 -14.92 10.79 1.20
CA HIS A 55 -14.34 11.99 1.81
C HIS A 55 -13.21 12.64 0.96
N GLY A 56 -13.03 12.20 -0.28
CA GLY A 56 -12.00 12.73 -1.17
C GLY A 56 -10.57 12.40 -0.75
N LYS A 57 -10.38 11.35 0.07
CA LYS A 57 -9.09 10.89 0.58
C LYS A 57 -8.56 9.70 -0.21
N LYS A 58 -7.34 9.22 0.11
CA LYS A 58 -6.65 8.17 -0.61
C LYS A 58 -6.49 6.90 0.23
N ALA A 59 -6.73 5.75 -0.41
CA ALA A 59 -6.57 4.43 0.18
C ALA A 59 -5.34 3.73 -0.41
N TYR A 60 -4.34 3.46 0.42
CA TYR A 60 -3.14 2.70 0.07
C TYR A 60 -3.19 1.35 0.74
N VAL A 61 -2.85 0.30 0.03
CA VAL A 61 -2.90 -1.06 0.58
C VAL A 61 -1.49 -1.62 0.75
N ALA A 62 -1.20 -2.06 1.97
CA ALA A 62 0.08 -2.71 2.27
C ALA A 62 0.09 -4.15 1.74
N VAL A 63 1.00 -4.42 0.82
CA VAL A 63 1.32 -5.74 0.26
C VAL A 63 2.85 -5.91 0.31
N ASN A 64 3.44 -5.46 1.40
CA ASN A 64 4.88 -5.41 1.63
C ASN A 64 5.43 -6.63 2.40
N GLY A 65 4.67 -7.72 2.44
CA GLY A 65 5.15 -9.01 2.93
C GLY A 65 6.16 -9.67 1.99
N ILE A 66 6.77 -10.75 2.46
CA ILE A 66 7.64 -11.63 1.66
C ILE A 66 6.85 -12.88 1.30
N PHE A 67 6.85 -13.25 0.02
CA PHE A 67 6.00 -14.31 -0.50
C PHE A 67 6.80 -15.51 -1.00
N HIS A 68 6.41 -16.69 -0.55
CA HIS A 68 6.93 -17.97 -1.06
C HIS A 68 6.04 -18.50 -2.19
N ASN A 69 6.54 -19.44 -2.97
CA ASN A 69 5.84 -20.00 -4.15
C ASN A 69 4.40 -20.42 -3.87
N TYR A 70 4.12 -21.00 -2.70
CA TYR A 70 2.75 -21.42 -2.32
C TYR A 70 1.79 -20.26 -2.02
N HIS A 71 2.30 -19.04 -1.87
CA HIS A 71 1.46 -17.85 -1.69
C HIS A 71 1.07 -17.16 -3.01
N LEU A 72 1.77 -17.44 -4.12
CA LEU A 72 1.68 -16.64 -5.35
C LEU A 72 0.28 -16.60 -5.95
N ASN A 73 -0.46 -17.72 -5.93
CA ASN A 73 -1.83 -17.72 -6.45
C ASN A 73 -2.77 -16.84 -5.60
N ALA A 74 -2.63 -16.90 -4.28
CA ALA A 74 -3.41 -16.07 -3.37
C ALA A 74 -3.02 -14.59 -3.51
N LEU A 75 -1.74 -14.29 -3.69
CA LEU A 75 -1.23 -12.95 -3.92
C LEU A 75 -1.80 -12.36 -5.23
N LYS A 76 -1.76 -13.13 -6.32
CA LYS A 76 -2.34 -12.69 -7.59
C LYS A 76 -3.82 -12.37 -7.47
N SER A 77 -4.60 -13.28 -6.86
CA SER A 77 -6.02 -13.06 -6.62
C SER A 77 -6.29 -11.83 -5.75
N TYR A 78 -5.43 -11.56 -4.78
CA TYR A 78 -5.54 -10.38 -3.93
C TYR A 78 -5.25 -9.09 -4.70
N ILE A 79 -4.21 -9.07 -5.52
CA ILE A 79 -3.87 -7.91 -6.37
C ILE A 79 -5.00 -7.62 -7.38
N ASP A 80 -5.57 -8.66 -8.01
CA ASP A 80 -6.72 -8.51 -8.91
C ASP A 80 -7.93 -7.90 -8.17
N PHE A 81 -8.20 -8.35 -6.96
CA PHE A 81 -9.24 -7.78 -6.09
C PHE A 81 -8.96 -6.31 -5.75
N LEU A 82 -7.72 -5.93 -5.42
CA LEU A 82 -7.37 -4.54 -5.15
C LEU A 82 -7.58 -3.64 -6.38
N HIS A 83 -7.34 -4.16 -7.57
CA HIS A 83 -7.61 -3.46 -8.81
C HIS A 83 -9.12 -3.24 -9.02
N GLU A 84 -9.95 -4.25 -8.78
CA GLU A 84 -11.42 -4.16 -8.87
C GLU A 84 -11.99 -3.12 -7.88
N VAL A 85 -11.45 -3.06 -6.67
CA VAL A 85 -11.86 -2.10 -5.63
C VAL A 85 -11.36 -0.68 -5.91
N SER A 86 -10.44 -0.52 -6.85
CA SER A 86 -9.87 0.78 -7.24
C SER A 86 -9.08 1.47 -6.12
N VAL A 87 -8.23 0.73 -5.43
CA VAL A 87 -7.31 1.33 -4.46
C VAL A 87 -6.35 2.30 -5.14
N ASP A 88 -5.91 3.33 -4.44
CA ASP A 88 -5.11 4.39 -5.05
C ASP A 88 -3.64 4.01 -5.21
N ARG A 89 -3.10 3.16 -4.32
CA ARG A 89 -1.72 2.67 -4.38
C ARG A 89 -1.57 1.31 -3.71
N ILE A 90 -0.57 0.57 -4.15
CA ILE A 90 -0.07 -0.63 -3.45
C ILE A 90 1.32 -0.33 -2.92
N ILE A 91 1.54 -0.61 -1.63
CA ILE A 91 2.85 -0.54 -0.98
C ILE A 91 3.46 -1.94 -1.06
N PHE A 92 4.59 -2.07 -1.74
CA PHE A 92 5.21 -3.36 -2.00
C PHE A 92 6.64 -3.46 -1.46
N GLY A 93 7.08 -4.69 -1.16
CA GLY A 93 8.46 -5.03 -0.85
C GLY A 93 8.99 -6.13 -1.78
N ASP A 94 8.17 -7.14 -2.06
CA ASP A 94 8.53 -8.27 -2.91
C ASP A 94 8.33 -7.95 -4.41
N PRO A 95 9.33 -8.23 -5.27
CA PRO A 95 9.22 -8.04 -6.71
C PRO A 95 8.04 -8.74 -7.38
N ALA A 96 7.54 -9.85 -6.84
CA ALA A 96 6.38 -10.57 -7.37
C ALA A 96 5.14 -9.67 -7.46
N VAL A 97 4.97 -8.73 -6.52
CA VAL A 97 3.87 -7.76 -6.53
C VAL A 97 3.95 -6.86 -7.77
N VAL A 98 5.16 -6.37 -8.08
CA VAL A 98 5.40 -5.52 -9.28
C VAL A 98 5.06 -6.26 -10.56
N MET A 99 5.45 -7.53 -10.64
CA MET A 99 5.18 -8.37 -11.82
C MET A 99 3.68 -8.53 -12.04
N TYR A 100 2.92 -8.89 -11.01
CA TYR A 100 1.47 -9.07 -11.13
C TYR A 100 0.73 -7.76 -11.40
N VAL A 101 1.14 -6.66 -10.77
CA VAL A 101 0.52 -5.35 -11.02
C VAL A 101 0.76 -4.90 -12.45
N ASN A 102 1.95 -5.11 -13.00
CA ASN A 102 2.29 -4.71 -14.38
C ASN A 102 1.61 -5.57 -15.45
N GLU A 103 1.07 -6.73 -15.10
CA GLU A 103 0.22 -7.54 -16.00
C GLU A 103 -1.20 -6.95 -16.18
N GLN A 104 -1.63 -6.07 -15.28
CA GLN A 104 -2.98 -5.53 -15.30
C GLN A 104 -3.12 -4.37 -16.31
N PRO A 105 -4.28 -4.24 -16.97
CA PRO A 105 -4.60 -3.01 -17.70
C PRO A 105 -4.75 -1.86 -16.69
N ASN A 106 -4.12 -0.73 -16.96
CA ASN A 106 -4.08 0.41 -16.05
C ASN A 106 -3.52 0.04 -14.65
N PRO A 107 -2.23 -0.28 -14.55
CA PRO A 107 -1.62 -0.76 -13.32
C PRO A 107 -1.84 0.20 -12.14
N ILE A 108 -2.14 -0.36 -10.97
CA ILE A 108 -2.24 0.44 -9.73
C ILE A 108 -0.87 1.08 -9.46
N PRO A 109 -0.80 2.38 -9.13
CA PRO A 109 0.45 3.02 -8.73
C PRO A 109 1.13 2.32 -7.55
N LEU A 110 2.45 2.18 -7.61
CA LEU A 110 3.25 1.44 -6.65
C LEU A 110 4.08 2.37 -5.76
N ASN A 111 4.13 2.05 -4.47
CA ASN A 111 5.05 2.64 -3.50
C ASN A 111 6.01 1.54 -3.03
N TRP A 112 7.31 1.77 -3.14
CA TRP A 112 8.30 0.83 -2.65
C TRP A 112 8.56 1.02 -1.16
N ASP A 113 8.40 -0.05 -0.39
CA ASP A 113 8.72 -0.14 1.03
C ASP A 113 9.39 -1.49 1.32
N ALA A 114 10.69 -1.47 1.42
CA ALA A 114 11.52 -2.62 1.81
C ALA A 114 12.06 -2.45 3.24
N GLU A 115 11.28 -1.84 4.12
CA GLU A 115 11.62 -1.62 5.52
C GLU A 115 12.93 -0.81 5.68
N ALA A 116 13.95 -1.41 6.30
CA ALA A 116 15.24 -0.78 6.56
C ALA A 116 16.19 -0.76 5.33
N LEU A 117 15.78 -1.27 4.18
CA LEU A 117 16.67 -1.42 3.01
C LEU A 117 16.61 -0.25 2.02
N VAL A 118 15.72 0.72 2.21
CA VAL A 118 15.55 1.88 1.31
C VAL A 118 16.50 3.00 1.73
N THR A 119 17.79 2.84 1.43
CA THR A 119 18.86 3.67 1.98
C THR A 119 19.60 4.57 1.00
N ASN A 120 19.38 4.39 -0.31
CA ASN A 120 20.11 5.17 -1.30
C ASN A 120 19.30 5.41 -2.59
N TYR A 121 19.70 6.43 -3.35
CA TYR A 121 19.00 6.84 -4.56
C TYR A 121 19.10 5.84 -5.72
N PHE A 122 20.12 4.99 -5.75
CA PHE A 122 20.24 3.95 -6.78
C PHE A 122 19.10 2.95 -6.69
N GLN A 123 18.75 2.53 -5.47
CA GLN A 123 17.60 1.65 -5.23
C GLN A 123 16.29 2.33 -5.63
N CYS A 124 16.09 3.58 -5.24
CA CYS A 124 14.91 4.35 -5.60
C CYS A 124 14.77 4.50 -7.14
N ASN A 125 15.87 4.81 -7.83
CA ASN A 125 15.88 4.91 -9.28
C ASN A 125 15.61 3.58 -9.98
N TYR A 126 16.14 2.48 -9.45
CA TYR A 126 15.89 1.15 -9.98
C TYR A 126 14.39 0.81 -9.93
N TRP A 127 13.76 0.95 -8.76
CA TRP A 127 12.35 0.65 -8.61
C TRP A 127 11.45 1.67 -9.32
N GLY A 128 11.88 2.92 -9.42
CA GLY A 128 11.21 3.95 -10.22
C GLY A 128 11.11 3.52 -11.70
N LYS A 129 12.16 2.98 -12.28
CA LYS A 129 12.16 2.41 -13.66
C LYS A 129 11.26 1.17 -13.79
N LYS A 130 10.96 0.48 -12.68
CA LYS A 130 10.06 -0.69 -12.66
C LYS A 130 8.61 -0.34 -12.34
N GLY A 131 8.28 0.95 -12.18
CA GLY A 131 6.92 1.41 -11.97
C GLY A 131 6.62 1.97 -10.58
N ALA A 132 7.56 1.95 -9.64
CA ALA A 132 7.38 2.61 -8.36
C ALA A 132 7.38 4.13 -8.52
N GLN A 133 6.34 4.77 -8.01
CA GLN A 133 6.19 6.22 -8.05
C GLN A 133 6.67 6.91 -6.77
N ARG A 134 6.76 6.17 -5.68
CA ARG A 134 7.23 6.62 -4.37
C ARG A 134 8.10 5.55 -3.72
N ALA A 135 8.96 5.98 -2.81
CA ALA A 135 9.74 5.10 -1.94
C ALA A 135 9.61 5.56 -0.50
N GLN A 136 9.41 4.61 0.41
CA GLN A 136 9.45 4.87 1.84
C GLN A 136 10.89 4.71 2.32
N LEU A 137 11.52 5.80 2.67
CA LEU A 137 12.93 5.82 3.08
C LEU A 137 13.13 5.17 4.45
N ALA A 138 14.27 4.55 4.64
CA ALA A 138 14.66 3.98 5.93
C ALA A 138 14.78 5.07 7.00
N ARG A 139 14.40 4.74 8.22
CA ARG A 139 14.27 5.72 9.33
C ARG A 139 15.57 6.33 9.80
N GLU A 140 16.71 5.67 9.54
CA GLU A 140 18.03 6.15 9.91
C GLU A 140 18.57 7.25 8.99
N LEU A 141 17.91 7.52 7.87
CA LEU A 141 18.33 8.57 6.95
C LEU A 141 17.97 9.95 7.51
N SER A 142 18.96 10.90 7.46
CA SER A 142 18.71 12.30 7.73
C SER A 142 17.98 12.97 6.56
N LEU A 143 17.47 14.16 6.78
CA LEU A 143 16.83 14.98 5.75
C LEU A 143 17.84 15.89 5.01
N ASP A 144 19.13 15.76 5.33
CA ASP A 144 20.23 16.56 4.77
C ASP A 144 20.72 16.02 3.43
#